data_b8f758dd22d71744773853a8eff90ead
#
_entry.id   b8f758dd22d71744773853a8eff90ead
#
_cell.length_a   1.000
_cell.length_b   1.000
_cell.length_c   1.000
_cell.angle_alpha   90.00
_cell.angle_beta   90.00
_cell.angle_gamma   90.00
#
_symmetry.space_group_name_H-M   'P 1'
#
loop_
_entity.id
_entity.type
_entity.pdbx_description
1 polymer ?
#
loop_
_entity_poly.entity_id
_entity_poly.type
_entity_poly.pdbx_seq_one_letter_code
_entity_poly.pdbx_strand_id
1 'polypeptide(L)'
;MTHMTPMSRMNAALRGWKTPLLVATVAITLSGCVSLGGGKSPPFLLTLDAAVQPSTSEARTAAQGNTLTILVPNAPQKLRTTRIPVQQDQGSVAYVADAQWVEAPQRLFQHLVSATVAARSSRVVLDEGQYLTAPGEQLAGELLEFGVDARSNQAVIVYQAMLVNNAGKTVTQRRFEAREPVSGKIAARSSGLALQNAANRMAVEISDWLTTTPAS
;
A
#
# COMPACT_ATOMS: atom_id res chain seq x y z
N MET A 1 36.12 -92.32 -24.02
CA MET A 1 34.74 -92.92 -24.22
C MET A 1 33.81 -91.70 -24.39
N THR A 2 33.64 -91.34 -25.70
CA THR A 2 32.36 -91.53 -26.41
C THR A 2 31.20 -90.71 -25.82
N HIS A 3 30.52 -89.83 -26.44
CA HIS A 3 30.03 -89.57 -27.77
C HIS A 3 29.41 -88.16 -27.76
N MET A 4 29.60 -87.30 -28.68
CA MET A 4 28.88 -87.07 -29.94
C MET A 4 27.66 -86.07 -29.80
N THR A 5 27.83 -84.91 -30.48
CA THR A 5 26.87 -83.94 -30.99
C THR A 5 25.61 -84.50 -31.64
N PRO A 6 24.55 -83.78 -32.00
CA PRO A 6 24.66 -82.62 -32.90
C PRO A 6 23.61 -81.50 -32.70
N MET A 7 23.94 -80.30 -33.20
CA MET A 7 23.24 -79.41 -34.12
C MET A 7 21.72 -79.47 -34.21
N SER A 8 21.00 -78.35 -34.01
CA SER A 8 19.99 -77.86 -34.96
C SER A 8 19.63 -76.43 -34.73
N ARG A 9 20.05 -75.58 -35.67
CA ARG A 9 19.27 -74.56 -36.42
C ARG A 9 18.22 -73.73 -35.69
N MET A 10 18.50 -72.44 -35.56
CA MET A 10 17.90 -71.37 -36.35
C MET A 10 16.38 -71.19 -36.26
N ASN A 11 15.93 -70.15 -35.58
CA ASN A 11 14.92 -69.26 -36.17
C ASN A 11 15.01 -67.87 -35.59
N ALA A 12 15.41 -66.98 -36.46
CA ALA A 12 15.26 -65.55 -36.30
C ALA A 12 13.75 -65.23 -36.41
N ALA A 13 13.22 -64.45 -35.44
CA ALA A 13 12.00 -63.71 -35.69
C ALA A 13 11.97 -62.53 -34.73
N LEU A 14 12.25 -61.37 -35.26
CA LEU A 14 11.53 -60.13 -35.11
C LEU A 14 10.68 -59.97 -33.86
N ARG A 15 11.23 -59.40 -32.82
CA ARG A 15 10.46 -58.74 -31.76
C ARG A 15 11.22 -57.57 -31.18
N GLY A 16 11.19 -56.54 -31.89
CA GLY A 16 11.68 -55.29 -31.42
C GLY A 16 10.99 -54.17 -32.17
N TRP A 17 10.28 -53.35 -31.53
CA TRP A 17 9.92 -52.03 -31.98
C TRP A 17 8.49 -51.59 -31.61
N LYS A 18 8.16 -51.75 -30.35
CA LYS A 18 6.91 -51.12 -29.87
C LYS A 18 7.04 -50.37 -28.54
N THR A 19 8.24 -50.15 -28.02
CA THR A 19 8.43 -49.49 -26.73
C THR A 19 8.87 -48.02 -26.75
N PRO A 20 9.30 -47.35 -27.84
CA PRO A 20 9.60 -45.96 -27.76
C PRO A 20 8.38 -45.01 -27.93
N LEU A 21 7.24 -45.50 -28.41
CA LEU A 21 6.10 -44.62 -28.69
C LEU A 21 5.28 -44.26 -27.43
N LEU A 22 5.33 -45.09 -26.38
CA LEU A 22 4.58 -44.87 -25.15
C LEU A 22 5.27 -43.91 -24.19
N VAL A 23 6.58 -43.79 -24.24
CA VAL A 23 7.38 -42.84 -23.41
C VAL A 23 7.29 -41.42 -23.95
N ALA A 24 7.15 -41.24 -25.25
CA ALA A 24 7.02 -39.94 -25.89
C ALA A 24 5.66 -39.28 -25.59
N THR A 25 4.61 -40.08 -25.37
CA THR A 25 3.25 -39.57 -25.13
C THR A 25 3.06 -39.06 -23.67
N VAL A 26 3.81 -39.59 -22.72
CA VAL A 26 3.75 -39.15 -21.31
C VAL A 26 4.53 -37.84 -21.06
N ALA A 27 5.55 -37.58 -21.87
CA ALA A 27 6.33 -36.33 -21.74
C ALA A 27 5.59 -35.05 -22.23
N ILE A 28 4.57 -35.21 -23.07
CA ILE A 28 3.81 -34.08 -23.63
C ILE A 28 2.67 -33.63 -22.70
N THR A 29 2.23 -34.47 -21.77
CA THR A 29 1.14 -34.12 -20.83
C THR A 29 1.60 -33.38 -19.58
N LEU A 30 2.91 -33.25 -19.31
CA LEU A 30 3.45 -32.45 -18.21
C LEU A 30 3.79 -31.00 -18.60
N SER A 31 3.57 -30.60 -19.83
CA SER A 31 3.61 -29.19 -20.26
C SER A 31 2.31 -28.43 -19.89
N GLY A 32 1.52 -29.00 -18.98
CA GLY A 32 0.35 -28.36 -18.39
C GLY A 32 0.79 -27.08 -17.71
N CYS A 33 0.60 -25.97 -18.39
CA CYS A 33 0.47 -24.61 -17.95
C CYS A 33 0.64 -24.40 -16.44
N VAL A 34 1.84 -24.12 -15.99
CA VAL A 34 2.01 -23.27 -14.84
C VAL A 34 1.58 -21.88 -15.31
N SER A 35 0.28 -21.66 -15.41
CA SER A 35 -0.31 -20.34 -15.38
C SER A 35 -0.17 -19.85 -13.95
N LEU A 36 1.04 -19.45 -13.58
CA LEU A 36 1.27 -18.56 -12.45
C LEU A 36 0.35 -17.38 -12.70
N GLY A 37 -0.63 -17.21 -11.83
CA GLY A 37 -1.68 -16.21 -11.91
C GLY A 37 -1.13 -14.84 -12.26
N GLY A 38 -1.00 -14.59 -13.53
CA GLY A 38 -0.61 -13.30 -14.08
C GLY A 38 -1.78 -12.35 -14.00
N GLY A 39 -2.12 -11.91 -12.81
CA GLY A 39 -2.81 -10.66 -12.68
C GLY A 39 -1.93 -9.64 -13.40
N LYS A 40 -2.44 -9.07 -14.50
CA LYS A 40 -1.72 -8.04 -15.26
C LYS A 40 -1.34 -6.94 -14.27
N SER A 41 -0.05 -6.76 -14.02
CA SER A 41 0.40 -5.68 -13.11
C SER A 41 -0.17 -4.37 -13.64
N PRO A 42 -0.75 -3.54 -12.78
CA PRO A 42 -1.26 -2.24 -13.21
C PRO A 42 -0.10 -1.44 -13.83
N PRO A 43 -0.32 -0.73 -14.94
CA PRO A 43 0.72 0.04 -15.60
C PRO A 43 1.25 1.19 -14.73
N PHE A 44 0.51 1.58 -13.66
CA PHE A 44 0.87 2.65 -12.75
C PHE A 44 0.78 2.20 -11.30
N LEU A 45 1.94 2.21 -10.63
CA LEU A 45 2.04 2.19 -9.18
C LEU A 45 2.28 3.63 -8.71
N LEU A 46 1.47 4.09 -7.77
CA LEU A 46 1.50 5.45 -7.25
C LEU A 46 2.07 5.46 -5.84
N THR A 47 2.90 6.44 -5.55
CA THR A 47 3.39 6.77 -4.21
C THR A 47 2.68 8.01 -3.68
N LEU A 48 2.85 8.29 -2.40
CA LEU A 48 2.38 9.50 -1.75
C LEU A 48 3.57 10.11 -1.00
N ASP A 49 4.20 11.08 -1.63
CA ASP A 49 5.44 11.65 -1.12
C ASP A 49 5.19 13.01 -0.45
N ALA A 50 5.84 13.23 0.70
CA ALA A 50 5.79 14.52 1.37
C ALA A 50 6.54 15.58 0.55
N ALA A 51 5.90 16.74 0.34
CA ALA A 51 6.50 17.86 -0.38
C ALA A 51 7.69 18.48 0.36
N VAL A 52 7.73 18.31 1.69
CA VAL A 52 8.85 18.70 2.56
C VAL A 52 9.36 17.46 3.28
N GLN A 53 10.68 17.30 3.28
CA GLN A 53 11.35 16.21 3.97
C GLN A 53 12.12 16.73 5.18
N PRO A 54 12.20 15.99 6.28
CA PRO A 54 13.03 16.36 7.41
C PRO A 54 14.50 16.37 6.98
N SER A 55 15.27 17.31 7.56
CA SER A 55 16.73 17.34 7.39
C SER A 55 17.34 16.04 7.93
N THR A 56 18.13 15.37 7.10
CA THR A 56 18.81 14.12 7.48
C THR A 56 20.08 14.35 8.30
N SER A 57 20.53 15.58 8.43
CA SER A 57 21.84 15.92 9.02
C SER A 57 21.79 16.24 10.51
N GLU A 58 20.63 16.46 11.10
CA GLU A 58 20.50 16.88 12.50
C GLU A 58 19.90 15.78 13.36
N ALA A 59 20.65 15.35 14.38
CA ALA A 59 20.11 14.50 15.43
C ALA A 59 19.09 15.31 16.25
N ARG A 60 17.88 14.78 16.40
CA ARG A 60 16.83 15.37 17.24
C ARG A 60 16.72 14.58 18.54
N THR A 61 16.70 15.28 19.64
CA THR A 61 16.54 14.70 20.97
C THR A 61 15.32 15.33 21.63
N ALA A 62 14.47 14.51 22.23
CA ALA A 62 13.38 14.96 23.07
C ALA A 62 13.47 14.28 24.44
N ALA A 63 13.05 15.00 25.48
CA ALA A 63 12.84 14.37 26.78
C ALA A 63 11.71 13.34 26.69
N GLN A 64 11.78 12.33 27.56
CA GLN A 64 10.72 11.33 27.67
C GLN A 64 9.36 11.99 27.88
N GLY A 65 8.36 11.63 27.08
CA GLY A 65 7.04 12.25 27.09
C GLY A 65 6.86 13.47 26.16
N ASN A 66 7.94 14.03 25.60
CA ASN A 66 7.89 15.16 24.68
C ASN A 66 8.02 14.75 23.19
N THR A 67 7.64 13.54 22.90
CA THR A 67 7.57 12.99 21.53
C THR A 67 6.15 13.06 21.02
N LEU A 68 5.99 12.98 19.71
CA LEU A 68 4.70 12.82 19.05
C LEU A 68 4.71 11.51 18.27
N THR A 69 3.83 10.59 18.62
CA THR A 69 3.62 9.37 17.85
C THR A 69 2.45 9.56 16.90
N ILE A 70 2.67 9.32 15.61
CA ILE A 70 1.61 9.38 14.60
C ILE A 70 1.20 7.97 14.23
N LEU A 71 -0.02 7.60 14.65
CA LEU A 71 -0.58 6.27 14.43
C LEU A 71 -1.15 6.15 13.02
N VAL A 72 -1.16 4.92 12.49
CA VAL A 72 -1.88 4.62 11.25
C VAL A 72 -3.37 4.83 11.49
N PRO A 73 -4.05 5.74 10.76
CA PRO A 73 -5.46 6.00 10.98
C PRO A 73 -6.31 4.78 10.64
N ASN A 74 -7.40 4.60 11.38
CA ASN A 74 -8.45 3.68 10.98
C ASN A 74 -9.04 4.12 9.64
N ALA A 75 -9.56 3.15 8.88
CA ALA A 75 -10.13 3.43 7.57
C ALA A 75 -11.28 2.47 7.26
N PRO A 76 -12.32 2.92 6.52
CA PRO A 76 -13.37 2.04 6.02
C PRO A 76 -12.80 1.05 4.99
N GLN A 77 -13.52 -0.06 4.78
CA GLN A 77 -13.04 -1.17 3.94
C GLN A 77 -12.64 -0.73 2.52
N LYS A 78 -13.34 0.27 1.93
CA LYS A 78 -13.01 0.81 0.61
C LYS A 78 -11.59 1.41 0.52
N LEU A 79 -10.99 1.81 1.65
CA LEU A 79 -9.64 2.38 1.76
C LEU A 79 -8.59 1.39 2.28
N ARG A 80 -8.98 0.16 2.68
CA ARG A 80 -8.04 -0.87 3.14
C ARG A 80 -7.41 -1.67 1.98
N THR A 81 -7.55 -1.17 0.77
CA THR A 81 -6.98 -1.74 -0.46
C THR A 81 -6.04 -0.74 -1.10
N THR A 82 -5.19 -1.20 -2.00
CA THR A 82 -4.31 -0.33 -2.78
C THR A 82 -5.01 0.38 -3.95
N ARG A 83 -6.31 0.15 -4.15
CA ARG A 83 -7.07 0.77 -5.23
C ARG A 83 -7.52 2.18 -4.88
N ILE A 84 -7.67 3.03 -5.89
CA ILE A 84 -8.14 4.42 -5.73
C ILE A 84 -9.65 4.44 -5.92
N PRO A 85 -10.45 4.67 -4.87
CA PRO A 85 -11.90 4.70 -4.99
C PRO A 85 -12.37 5.95 -5.73
N VAL A 86 -13.41 5.77 -6.54
CA VAL A 86 -14.11 6.82 -7.28
C VAL A 86 -15.58 6.79 -6.86
N GLN A 87 -16.01 7.79 -6.11
CA GLN A 87 -17.40 7.96 -5.74
C GLN A 87 -18.17 8.46 -6.97
N GLN A 88 -19.09 7.66 -7.50
CA GLN A 88 -19.87 8.02 -8.70
C GLN A 88 -21.15 8.74 -8.34
N ASP A 89 -21.85 8.23 -7.30
CA ASP A 89 -23.09 8.79 -6.76
C ASP A 89 -23.19 8.49 -5.25
N GLN A 90 -24.35 8.68 -4.63
CA GLN A 90 -24.53 8.46 -3.19
C GLN A 90 -24.40 6.99 -2.74
N GLY A 91 -24.51 6.03 -3.66
CA GLY A 91 -24.53 4.60 -3.34
C GLY A 91 -23.49 3.76 -4.05
N SER A 92 -22.78 4.30 -5.06
CA SER A 92 -21.85 3.50 -5.85
C SER A 92 -20.42 4.01 -5.82
N VAL A 93 -19.49 3.04 -5.66
CA VAL A 93 -18.05 3.26 -5.68
C VAL A 93 -17.44 2.41 -6.78
N ALA A 94 -16.78 3.05 -7.73
CA ALA A 94 -15.89 2.42 -8.68
C ALA A 94 -14.43 2.58 -8.23
N TYR A 95 -13.49 2.14 -9.06
CA TYR A 95 -12.07 2.37 -8.83
C TYR A 95 -11.40 2.88 -10.10
N VAL A 96 -10.37 3.70 -9.95
CA VAL A 96 -9.56 4.14 -11.09
C VAL A 96 -8.96 2.91 -11.76
N ALA A 97 -9.14 2.83 -13.08
CA ALA A 97 -8.61 1.74 -13.87
C ALA A 97 -7.07 1.83 -13.95
N ASP A 98 -6.43 0.67 -14.01
CA ASP A 98 -4.99 0.52 -14.22
C ASP A 98 -4.10 1.36 -13.28
N ALA A 99 -4.57 1.60 -12.04
CA ALA A 99 -3.85 2.35 -11.02
C ALA A 99 -3.97 1.70 -9.66
N GLN A 100 -2.85 1.66 -8.94
CA GLN A 100 -2.79 1.22 -7.55
C GLN A 100 -1.77 2.06 -6.78
N TRP A 101 -2.02 2.24 -5.50
CA TRP A 101 -1.01 2.68 -4.56
C TRP A 101 -0.01 1.55 -4.28
N VAL A 102 1.22 1.89 -3.97
CA VAL A 102 2.25 0.92 -3.53
C VAL A 102 1.88 0.28 -2.19
N GLU A 103 1.08 0.98 -1.38
CA GLU A 103 0.60 0.56 -0.07
C GLU A 103 -0.84 1.05 0.15
N ALA A 104 -1.53 0.54 1.15
CA ALA A 104 -2.87 1.06 1.48
C ALA A 104 -2.81 2.55 1.88
N PRO A 105 -3.78 3.38 1.41
CA PRO A 105 -3.72 4.83 1.56
C PRO A 105 -3.56 5.33 3.00
N GLN A 106 -4.08 4.64 4.00
CA GLN A 106 -3.93 5.05 5.40
C GLN A 106 -2.47 4.99 5.87
N ARG A 107 -1.66 4.04 5.37
CA ARG A 107 -0.23 3.96 5.69
C ARG A 107 0.56 5.05 4.97
N LEU A 108 0.29 5.23 3.68
CA LEU A 108 0.91 6.30 2.89
C LEU A 108 0.60 7.68 3.49
N PHE A 109 -0.63 7.89 3.92
CA PHE A 109 -1.06 9.13 4.57
C PHE A 109 -0.34 9.35 5.91
N GLN A 110 -0.22 8.31 6.75
CA GLN A 110 0.52 8.36 8.00
C GLN A 110 1.99 8.75 7.76
N HIS A 111 2.68 8.09 6.81
CA HIS A 111 4.07 8.41 6.48
C HIS A 111 4.23 9.85 5.98
N LEU A 112 3.32 10.31 5.12
CA LEU A 112 3.33 11.69 4.61
C LEU A 112 3.13 12.71 5.72
N VAL A 113 2.17 12.49 6.64
CA VAL A 113 1.94 13.37 7.79
C VAL A 113 3.14 13.35 8.72
N SER A 114 3.71 12.18 9.03
CA SER A 114 4.91 12.05 9.88
C SER A 114 6.10 12.83 9.31
N ALA A 115 6.40 12.66 8.03
CA ALA A 115 7.48 13.38 7.36
C ALA A 115 7.25 14.90 7.37
N THR A 116 6.02 15.34 7.08
CA THR A 116 5.66 16.76 7.04
C THR A 116 5.77 17.41 8.43
N VAL A 117 5.23 16.75 9.47
CA VAL A 117 5.31 17.26 10.84
C VAL A 117 6.75 17.28 11.34
N ALA A 118 7.51 16.22 11.05
CA ALA A 118 8.93 16.18 11.39
C ALA A 118 9.74 17.27 10.69
N ALA A 119 9.41 17.62 9.45
CA ALA A 119 10.10 18.68 8.72
C ALA A 119 9.74 20.09 9.19
N ARG A 120 8.49 20.30 9.64
CA ARG A 120 7.93 21.63 9.95
C ARG A 120 7.92 21.98 11.44
N SER A 121 8.26 21.03 12.32
CA SER A 121 8.29 21.25 13.78
C SER A 121 9.61 20.81 14.38
N SER A 122 9.89 21.26 15.59
CA SER A 122 11.03 20.78 16.40
C SER A 122 10.74 19.47 17.13
N ARG A 123 9.55 18.89 16.97
CA ARG A 123 9.15 17.66 17.65
C ARG A 123 9.93 16.46 17.14
N VAL A 124 10.22 15.53 18.03
CA VAL A 124 10.65 14.18 17.65
C VAL A 124 9.39 13.38 17.35
N VAL A 125 9.20 13.09 16.07
CA VAL A 125 8.07 12.30 15.57
C VAL A 125 8.48 10.84 15.53
N LEU A 126 7.64 9.98 16.10
CA LEU A 126 7.82 8.54 16.17
C LEU A 126 6.74 7.83 15.36
N ASP A 127 7.13 6.72 14.74
CA ASP A 127 6.18 5.78 14.14
C ASP A 127 5.66 4.80 15.19
N GLU A 128 4.55 4.12 14.87
CA GLU A 128 3.79 3.25 15.78
C GLU A 128 4.63 2.15 16.47
N GLY A 129 5.72 1.72 15.85
CA GLY A 129 6.62 0.68 16.39
C GLY A 129 7.81 1.21 17.21
N GLN A 130 7.99 2.52 17.33
CA GLN A 130 9.22 3.10 17.88
C GLN A 130 9.09 3.55 19.34
N TYR A 131 7.90 3.61 19.92
CA TYR A 131 7.73 3.96 21.32
C TYR A 131 7.86 2.73 22.22
N LEU A 132 8.86 2.69 23.08
CA LEU A 132 9.13 1.52 23.92
C LEU A 132 8.67 1.68 25.36
N THR A 133 8.56 2.89 25.90
CA THR A 133 8.35 3.09 27.35
C THR A 133 7.39 4.21 27.75
N ALA A 134 7.29 5.27 26.99
CA ALA A 134 6.33 6.35 27.26
C ALA A 134 6.01 7.02 25.93
N PRO A 135 4.89 6.68 25.34
CA PRO A 135 4.41 7.44 24.21
C PRO A 135 4.20 8.87 24.68
N GLY A 136 4.77 9.85 23.99
CA GLY A 136 4.44 11.24 24.21
C GLY A 136 2.98 11.49 23.84
N GLU A 137 2.73 12.61 23.20
CA GLU A 137 1.43 12.83 22.55
C GLU A 137 1.22 11.82 21.42
N GLN A 138 -0.04 11.48 21.17
CA GLN A 138 -0.41 10.58 20.09
C GLN A 138 -1.40 11.25 19.15
N LEU A 139 -1.08 11.31 17.87
CA LEU A 139 -2.02 11.65 16.81
C LEU A 139 -2.62 10.35 16.28
N ALA A 140 -3.88 10.12 16.62
CA ALA A 140 -4.72 9.04 16.12
C ALA A 140 -5.82 9.61 15.21
N GLY A 141 -6.67 8.75 14.66
CA GLY A 141 -7.86 9.21 13.95
C GLY A 141 -8.39 8.22 12.95
N GLU A 142 -9.26 8.73 12.09
CA GLU A 142 -9.92 7.95 11.05
C GLU A 142 -9.83 8.67 9.70
N LEU A 143 -9.30 7.97 8.69
CA LEU A 143 -9.27 8.41 7.30
C LEU A 143 -10.60 8.01 6.65
N LEU A 144 -11.56 8.92 6.63
CA LEU A 144 -12.93 8.65 6.17
C LEU A 144 -13.05 8.59 4.66
N GLU A 145 -12.33 9.48 3.96
CA GLU A 145 -12.28 9.55 2.49
C GLU A 145 -10.84 9.74 2.02
N PHE A 146 -10.48 9.03 0.97
CA PHE A 146 -9.24 9.19 0.22
C PHE A 146 -9.45 8.67 -1.20
N GLY A 147 -9.96 9.51 -2.08
CA GLY A 147 -10.35 9.09 -3.42
C GLY A 147 -10.82 10.25 -4.29
N VAL A 148 -11.56 9.95 -5.33
CA VAL A 148 -12.08 10.92 -6.28
C VAL A 148 -13.61 10.95 -6.23
N ASP A 149 -14.20 12.14 -6.22
CA ASP A 149 -15.62 12.35 -6.45
C ASP A 149 -15.83 12.64 -7.95
N ALA A 150 -16.48 11.72 -8.65
CA ALA A 150 -16.70 11.82 -10.10
C ALA A 150 -17.67 12.96 -10.47
N ARG A 151 -18.59 13.34 -9.59
CA ARG A 151 -19.57 14.39 -9.86
C ARG A 151 -18.93 15.77 -9.87
N SER A 152 -18.03 16.01 -8.94
CA SER A 152 -17.28 17.28 -8.84
C SER A 152 -15.95 17.25 -9.58
N ASN A 153 -15.52 16.09 -10.08
CA ASN A 153 -14.20 15.84 -10.66
C ASN A 153 -13.06 16.31 -9.75
N GLN A 154 -13.15 15.99 -8.47
CA GLN A 154 -12.18 16.39 -7.45
C GLN A 154 -11.62 15.19 -6.70
N ALA A 155 -10.33 15.24 -6.38
CA ALA A 155 -9.78 14.45 -5.30
C ALA A 155 -10.34 14.96 -3.96
N VAL A 156 -10.73 14.05 -3.08
CA VAL A 156 -11.33 14.35 -1.78
C VAL A 156 -10.62 13.53 -0.73
N ILE A 157 -10.11 14.21 0.29
CA ILE A 157 -9.54 13.59 1.50
C ILE A 157 -10.29 14.13 2.70
N VAL A 158 -10.72 13.24 3.58
CA VAL A 158 -11.37 13.60 4.85
C VAL A 158 -10.71 12.80 5.96
N TYR A 159 -10.15 13.49 6.93
CA TYR A 159 -9.49 12.92 8.08
C TYR A 159 -10.07 13.48 9.38
N GLN A 160 -10.56 12.59 10.25
CA GLN A 160 -10.97 12.93 11.60
C GLN A 160 -9.81 12.67 12.54
N ALA A 161 -9.08 13.72 12.90
CA ALA A 161 -7.92 13.65 13.79
C ALA A 161 -8.33 13.62 15.25
N MET A 162 -7.55 12.94 16.06
CA MET A 162 -7.65 12.89 17.52
C MET A 162 -6.24 12.99 18.11
N LEU A 163 -5.95 14.09 18.80
CA LEU A 163 -4.72 14.28 19.55
C LEU A 163 -4.96 13.90 21.01
N VAL A 164 -4.20 12.94 21.50
CA VAL A 164 -4.22 12.50 22.90
C VAL A 164 -2.94 12.98 23.56
N ASN A 165 -3.05 13.65 24.70
CA ASN A 165 -1.87 14.12 25.42
C ASN A 165 -1.08 12.94 26.07
N ASN A 166 0.14 13.23 26.48
CA ASN A 166 1.06 12.23 27.06
C ASN A 166 0.54 11.57 28.36
N ALA A 167 -0.41 12.20 29.06
CA ALA A 167 -1.06 11.63 30.24
C ALA A 167 -2.32 10.80 29.92
N GLY A 168 -2.75 10.78 28.63
CA GLY A 168 -3.97 10.12 28.18
C GLY A 168 -5.27 10.75 28.71
N LYS A 169 -5.17 11.96 29.33
CA LYS A 169 -6.28 12.60 30.02
C LYS A 169 -7.04 13.61 29.16
N THR A 170 -6.37 14.22 28.20
CA THR A 170 -6.97 15.22 27.32
C THR A 170 -6.99 14.70 25.91
N VAL A 171 -8.15 14.81 25.28
CA VAL A 171 -8.36 14.43 23.87
C VAL A 171 -8.90 15.65 23.13
N THR A 172 -8.19 16.07 22.10
CA THR A 172 -8.62 17.13 21.18
C THR A 172 -8.91 16.54 19.82
N GLN A 173 -10.10 16.85 19.27
CA GLN A 173 -10.49 16.36 17.95
C GLN A 173 -10.60 17.50 16.95
N ARG A 174 -10.21 17.21 15.70
CA ARG A 174 -10.40 18.12 14.56
C ARG A 174 -10.65 17.33 13.28
N ARG A 175 -11.61 17.80 12.50
CA ARG A 175 -11.88 17.29 11.15
C ARG A 175 -11.12 18.15 10.14
N PHE A 176 -10.41 17.47 9.27
CA PHE A 176 -9.72 18.07 8.12
C PHE A 176 -10.39 17.58 6.84
N GLU A 177 -10.54 18.49 5.88
CA GLU A 177 -11.05 18.16 4.56
C GLU A 177 -10.23 18.91 3.50
N ALA A 178 -9.72 18.17 2.52
CA ALA A 178 -9.00 18.73 1.39
C ALA A 178 -9.66 18.29 0.08
N ARG A 179 -9.84 19.23 -0.83
CA ARG A 179 -10.37 19.00 -2.17
C ARG A 179 -9.44 19.60 -3.20
N GLU A 180 -9.13 18.84 -4.26
CA GLU A 180 -8.25 19.27 -5.34
C GLU A 180 -8.85 18.88 -6.70
N PRO A 181 -8.95 19.80 -7.67
CA PRO A 181 -9.47 19.46 -8.99
C PRO A 181 -8.62 18.39 -9.69
N VAL A 182 -9.27 17.39 -10.27
CA VAL A 182 -8.61 16.42 -11.14
C VAL A 182 -8.51 17.03 -12.53
N SER A 183 -7.29 17.23 -13.02
CA SER A 183 -7.05 17.81 -14.35
C SER A 183 -7.49 16.84 -15.46
N GLY A 184 -8.52 17.21 -16.21
CA GLY A 184 -9.05 16.40 -17.30
C GLY A 184 -9.86 15.19 -16.83
N LYS A 185 -9.63 14.04 -17.45
CA LYS A 185 -10.36 12.79 -17.14
C LYS A 185 -9.80 12.14 -15.86
N ILE A 186 -10.68 11.48 -15.10
CA ILE A 186 -10.30 10.61 -13.99
C ILE A 186 -9.50 9.43 -14.54
N ALA A 187 -8.19 9.44 -14.30
CA ALA A 187 -7.23 8.44 -14.75
C ALA A 187 -6.11 8.30 -13.72
N ALA A 188 -5.26 7.29 -13.85
CA ALA A 188 -4.19 7.00 -12.90
C ALA A 188 -3.35 8.22 -12.54
N ARG A 189 -2.77 8.89 -13.53
CA ARG A 189 -1.87 10.04 -13.32
C ARG A 189 -2.59 11.27 -12.77
N SER A 190 -3.72 11.66 -13.36
CA SER A 190 -4.46 12.87 -12.95
C SER A 190 -5.05 12.71 -11.54
N SER A 191 -5.60 11.54 -11.22
CA SER A 191 -6.14 11.25 -9.89
C SER A 191 -5.02 11.18 -8.84
N GLY A 192 -3.90 10.51 -9.17
CA GLY A 192 -2.75 10.42 -8.27
C GLY A 192 -2.17 11.79 -7.94
N LEU A 193 -1.96 12.67 -8.94
CA LEU A 193 -1.44 14.01 -8.73
C LEU A 193 -2.39 14.88 -7.87
N ALA A 194 -3.69 14.83 -8.14
CA ALA A 194 -4.67 15.58 -7.36
C ALA A 194 -4.72 15.10 -5.91
N LEU A 195 -4.67 13.78 -5.66
CA LEU A 195 -4.61 13.21 -4.32
C LEU A 195 -3.29 13.56 -3.60
N GLN A 196 -2.18 13.54 -4.32
CA GLN A 196 -0.88 13.98 -3.80
C GLN A 196 -0.91 15.43 -3.32
N ASN A 197 -1.46 16.34 -4.13
CA ASN A 197 -1.57 17.76 -3.80
C ASN A 197 -2.51 17.99 -2.61
N ALA A 198 -3.68 17.35 -2.60
CA ALA A 198 -4.64 17.42 -1.49
C ALA A 198 -4.04 16.90 -0.19
N ALA A 199 -3.34 15.76 -0.23
CA ALA A 199 -2.72 15.16 0.94
C ALA A 199 -1.60 16.03 1.53
N ASN A 200 -0.74 16.59 0.68
CA ASN A 200 0.33 17.49 1.13
C ASN A 200 -0.22 18.75 1.78
N ARG A 201 -1.27 19.36 1.19
CA ARG A 201 -1.93 20.52 1.80
C ARG A 201 -2.53 20.17 3.17
N MET A 202 -3.25 19.05 3.26
CA MET A 202 -3.80 18.59 4.54
C MET A 202 -2.72 18.30 5.58
N ALA A 203 -1.59 17.70 5.20
CA ALA A 203 -0.49 17.43 6.11
C ALA A 203 0.13 18.71 6.68
N VAL A 204 0.21 19.79 5.89
CA VAL A 204 0.61 21.12 6.37
C VAL A 204 -0.40 21.65 7.38
N GLU A 205 -1.70 21.59 7.10
CA GLU A 205 -2.75 22.04 8.02
C GLU A 205 -2.75 21.25 9.34
N ILE A 206 -2.49 19.94 9.28
CA ILE A 206 -2.32 19.09 10.48
C ILE A 206 -1.09 19.55 11.27
N SER A 207 0.04 19.78 10.61
CA SER A 207 1.27 20.26 11.25
C SER A 207 1.04 21.59 11.97
N ASP A 208 0.37 22.54 11.33
CA ASP A 208 0.05 23.84 11.91
C ASP A 208 -0.89 23.73 13.11
N TRP A 209 -1.89 22.85 13.03
CA TRP A 209 -2.78 22.58 14.17
C TRP A 209 -2.02 21.96 15.35
N LEU A 210 -1.11 21.03 15.12
CA LEU A 210 -0.31 20.40 16.17
C LEU A 210 0.66 21.39 16.86
N THR A 211 1.09 22.44 16.17
CA THR A 211 1.95 23.50 16.76
C THR A 211 1.15 24.51 17.56
N THR A 212 -0.11 24.75 17.22
CA THR A 212 -1.00 25.70 17.89
C THR A 212 -1.81 25.09 19.04
N THR A 213 -1.90 23.77 19.10
CA THR A 213 -2.59 23.07 20.18
C THR A 213 -1.62 22.90 21.36
N PRO A 214 -1.90 23.45 22.54
CA PRO A 214 -1.00 23.36 23.67
C PRO A 214 -0.84 21.90 24.11
N ALA A 215 0.40 21.48 24.34
CA ALA A 215 0.73 20.26 25.06
C ALA A 215 0.31 20.46 26.51
N SER A 216 -0.84 19.92 26.90
CA SER A 216 -1.39 20.01 28.26
C SER A 216 -0.90 18.87 29.13
#